data_a20efe1559e5796b243a109e3f120602
#
_entry.id   a20efe1559e5796b243a109e3f120602
#
_cell.length_a   1.000
_cell.length_b   1.000
_cell.length_c   1.000
_cell.angle_alpha   90.00
_cell.angle_beta   90.00
_cell.angle_gamma   90.00
#
_symmetry.space_group_name_H-M   'P 1'
#
loop_
_entity.id
_entity.type
_entity.pdbx_description
1 polymer ?
#
loop_
_entity_poly.entity_id
_entity_poly.type
_entity_poly.pdbx_seq_one_letter_code
_entity_poly.pdbx_strand_id
1 'polypeptide(L)'
;KVEGEPHVLLMVRPIDEQEAAEEDLVYTDVLTSVHNRRYYEEKLRNARMNAGVAMIDLDDFRVFNDTCGRHAGDLALGAVATAIRSGIRSTDELVRYGCDKFVVVMSNIPSDDFTRRLHQVSDAVRSTIIPGHEYVSLTACVGGVRIHGETVDEGVGRAAQLLSRAKAKAGTVVTDADSIEAFQSEKPLVLIVDDSEMNRVILNEMLKDEYCVLEADNGRAALDMVDRYGDELSLVLLDI
;
A
#
# COMPACT_ATOMS: atom_id res chain seq x y z
N LYS A 1 25.37 -36.36 32.71
CA LYS A 1 24.01 -36.07 33.19
C LYS A 1 24.07 -34.67 33.77
N VAL A 2 23.50 -33.70 33.15
CA VAL A 2 23.23 -32.39 33.69
C VAL A 2 21.77 -32.41 34.14
N GLU A 3 21.54 -32.31 35.42
CA GLU A 3 20.21 -32.33 36.01
C GLU A 3 19.55 -30.95 35.89
N GLY A 4 18.35 -30.92 35.27
CA GLY A 4 17.24 -30.20 35.87
C GLY A 4 16.84 -28.84 35.27
N GLU A 5 17.43 -28.32 34.16
CA GLU A 5 16.82 -27.14 33.49
C GLU A 5 16.69 -27.37 31.99
N PRO A 6 15.62 -26.83 31.34
CA PRO A 6 15.45 -26.96 29.90
C PRO A 6 16.50 -26.13 29.17
N HIS A 7 17.45 -26.79 28.55
CA HIS A 7 18.45 -26.14 27.71
C HIS A 7 17.92 -26.04 26.28
N VAL A 8 17.83 -24.82 25.75
CA VAL A 8 17.58 -24.57 24.33
C VAL A 8 18.91 -24.62 23.59
N LEU A 9 19.10 -25.62 22.75
CA LEU A 9 20.25 -25.70 21.86
C LEU A 9 19.99 -24.80 20.67
N LEU A 10 20.58 -23.61 20.64
CA LEU A 10 20.56 -22.74 19.47
C LEU A 10 21.68 -23.19 18.52
N MET A 11 21.30 -23.83 17.40
CA MET A 11 22.25 -24.20 16.36
C MET A 11 22.31 -23.05 15.35
N VAL A 12 23.30 -22.16 15.47
CA VAL A 12 23.58 -21.12 14.50
C VAL A 12 24.45 -21.73 13.40
N ARG A 13 23.92 -21.89 12.19
CA ARG A 13 24.74 -22.13 11.01
C ARG A 13 25.17 -20.79 10.44
N PRO A 14 26.46 -20.55 10.16
CA PRO A 14 26.84 -19.42 9.31
C PRO A 14 26.17 -19.64 7.95
N ILE A 15 25.46 -18.62 7.46
CA ILE A 15 24.97 -18.59 6.07
C ILE A 15 26.21 -18.46 5.21
N ASP A 16 26.41 -19.40 4.27
CA ASP A 16 27.50 -19.32 3.32
C ASP A 16 27.28 -18.07 2.45
N GLU A 17 28.29 -17.23 2.26
CA GLU A 17 28.15 -15.98 1.46
C GLU A 17 27.63 -16.28 0.04
N GLN A 18 27.87 -17.49 -0.47
CA GLN A 18 27.33 -17.95 -1.75
C GLN A 18 25.81 -18.22 -1.69
N GLU A 19 25.30 -18.83 -0.62
CA GLU A 19 23.85 -19.08 -0.44
C GLU A 19 23.09 -17.75 -0.29
N ALA A 20 23.67 -16.78 0.44
CA ALA A 20 23.08 -15.45 0.59
C ALA A 20 23.05 -14.67 -0.76
N ALA A 21 24.13 -14.76 -1.53
CA ALA A 21 24.20 -14.12 -2.86
C ALA A 21 23.25 -14.79 -3.88
N GLU A 22 23.07 -16.11 -3.81
CA GLU A 22 22.09 -16.82 -4.65
C GLU A 22 20.64 -16.48 -4.25
N GLU A 23 20.36 -16.35 -2.95
CA GLU A 23 19.04 -15.94 -2.45
C GLU A 23 18.70 -14.51 -2.88
N ASP A 24 19.66 -13.58 -2.82
CA ASP A 24 19.51 -12.21 -3.30
C ASP A 24 19.16 -12.15 -4.79
N LEU A 25 19.81 -12.95 -5.62
CA LEU A 25 19.53 -13.00 -7.06
C LEU A 25 18.12 -13.54 -7.39
N VAL A 26 17.62 -14.51 -6.60
CA VAL A 26 16.29 -15.11 -6.79
C VAL A 26 15.18 -14.11 -6.48
N TYR A 27 15.40 -13.21 -5.52
CA TYR A 27 14.38 -12.28 -5.01
C TYR A 27 14.52 -10.84 -5.51
N THR A 28 15.54 -10.54 -6.30
CA THR A 28 15.79 -9.20 -6.85
C THR A 28 15.20 -9.07 -8.26
N ASP A 29 14.57 -7.94 -8.55
CA ASP A 29 14.19 -7.55 -9.90
C ASP A 29 15.40 -7.00 -10.65
N VAL A 30 15.78 -7.64 -11.74
CA VAL A 30 17.01 -7.35 -12.50
C VAL A 30 17.03 -5.93 -13.07
N LEU A 31 15.86 -5.37 -13.38
CA LEU A 31 15.77 -4.04 -13.98
C LEU A 31 15.87 -2.93 -12.94
N THR A 32 15.24 -3.10 -11.79
CA THR A 32 15.07 -2.04 -10.78
C THR A 32 15.93 -2.25 -9.54
N SER A 33 16.56 -3.42 -9.40
CA SER A 33 17.38 -3.81 -8.24
C SER A 33 16.67 -3.74 -6.89
N VAL A 34 15.34 -3.73 -6.89
CA VAL A 34 14.50 -3.89 -5.70
C VAL A 34 13.95 -5.31 -5.63
N HIS A 35 13.26 -5.67 -4.58
CA HIS A 35 12.67 -7.01 -4.51
C HIS A 35 11.68 -7.24 -5.65
N ASN A 36 11.65 -8.46 -6.17
CA ASN A 36 10.71 -8.86 -7.21
C ASN A 36 9.40 -9.40 -6.62
N ARG A 37 8.42 -9.71 -7.48
CA ARG A 37 7.13 -10.24 -7.07
C ARG A 37 7.24 -11.57 -6.32
N ARG A 38 8.23 -12.41 -6.65
CA ARG A 38 8.45 -13.69 -5.98
C ARG A 38 8.77 -13.48 -4.49
N TYR A 39 9.60 -12.49 -4.16
CA TYR A 39 9.88 -12.09 -2.78
C TYR A 39 8.59 -11.75 -2.03
N TYR A 40 7.72 -10.96 -2.65
CA TYR A 40 6.42 -10.65 -2.05
C TYR A 40 5.61 -11.92 -1.75
N GLU A 41 5.45 -12.83 -2.73
CA GLU A 41 4.61 -14.01 -2.60
C GLU A 41 5.16 -15.00 -1.55
N GLU A 42 6.47 -15.16 -1.46
CA GLU A 42 7.10 -16.16 -0.60
C GLU A 42 7.49 -15.62 0.79
N LYS A 43 7.83 -14.34 0.92
CA LYS A 43 8.37 -13.77 2.17
C LYS A 43 7.42 -12.78 2.85
N LEU A 44 6.68 -11.95 2.09
CA LEU A 44 5.89 -10.85 2.67
C LEU A 44 4.40 -11.13 2.78
N ARG A 45 3.82 -11.76 1.79
CA ARG A 45 2.38 -11.89 1.62
C ARG A 45 1.63 -12.28 2.89
N ASN A 46 2.07 -13.34 3.56
CA ASN A 46 1.44 -13.91 4.75
C ASN A 46 2.02 -13.36 6.07
N ALA A 47 3.00 -12.45 6.02
CA ALA A 47 3.58 -11.87 7.21
C ALA A 47 2.56 -10.99 7.94
N ARG A 48 2.41 -11.21 9.26
CA ARG A 48 1.55 -10.41 10.13
C ARG A 48 2.41 -9.41 10.89
N MET A 49 2.07 -8.13 10.77
CA MET A 49 2.87 -7.08 11.42
C MET A 49 2.08 -5.79 11.62
N ASN A 50 2.67 -4.88 12.38
CA ASN A 50 2.23 -3.49 12.41
C ASN A 50 3.05 -2.69 11.40
N ALA A 51 2.43 -2.24 10.32
CA ALA A 51 3.14 -1.56 9.24
C ALA A 51 2.24 -0.57 8.48
N GLY A 52 2.86 0.37 7.77
CA GLY A 52 2.24 1.06 6.65
C GLY A 52 2.47 0.26 5.38
N VAL A 53 1.43 -0.04 4.63
CA VAL A 53 1.48 -0.74 3.35
C VAL A 53 0.96 0.19 2.26
N ALA A 54 1.73 0.39 1.21
CA ALA A 54 1.34 1.24 0.10
C ALA A 54 1.52 0.54 -1.25
N MET A 55 0.59 0.78 -2.15
CA MET A 55 0.70 0.43 -3.57
C MET A 55 0.88 1.70 -4.39
N ILE A 56 1.90 1.71 -5.23
CA ILE A 56 2.31 2.80 -6.10
C ILE A 56 2.16 2.33 -7.54
N ASP A 57 1.59 3.17 -8.40
CA ASP A 57 1.36 2.87 -9.82
C ASP A 57 1.72 4.10 -10.65
N LEU A 58 2.61 3.94 -11.62
CA LEU A 58 3.02 5.02 -12.51
C LEU A 58 1.89 5.44 -13.44
N ASP A 59 1.61 6.75 -13.45
CA ASP A 59 0.57 7.30 -14.30
C ASP A 59 1.01 7.28 -15.77
N ASP A 60 0.10 6.84 -16.64
CA ASP A 60 0.27 6.83 -18.10
C ASP A 60 1.57 6.16 -18.60
N PHE A 61 2.15 5.24 -17.81
CA PHE A 61 3.42 4.60 -18.15
C PHE A 61 3.39 3.86 -19.49
N ARG A 62 2.23 3.31 -19.87
CA ARG A 62 2.06 2.71 -21.18
C ARG A 62 2.20 3.74 -22.30
N VAL A 63 1.59 4.92 -22.14
CA VAL A 63 1.69 6.03 -23.12
C VAL A 63 3.15 6.49 -23.23
N PHE A 64 3.85 6.57 -22.09
CA PHE A 64 5.28 6.89 -22.10
C PHE A 64 6.08 5.86 -22.92
N ASN A 65 5.85 4.56 -22.72
CA ASN A 65 6.52 3.50 -23.49
C ASN A 65 6.21 3.56 -24.99
N ASP A 66 4.94 3.84 -25.33
CA ASP A 66 4.51 3.91 -26.74
C ASP A 66 5.12 5.15 -27.44
N THR A 67 5.41 6.22 -26.68
CA THR A 67 5.98 7.48 -27.21
C THR A 67 7.51 7.48 -27.23
N CYS A 68 8.15 7.07 -26.12
CA CYS A 68 9.61 7.17 -25.93
C CYS A 68 10.34 5.85 -26.19
N GLY A 69 9.59 4.76 -26.35
CA GLY A 69 10.12 3.41 -26.57
C GLY A 69 10.39 2.65 -25.24
N ARG A 70 10.41 1.32 -25.35
CA ARG A 70 10.57 0.42 -24.18
C ARG A 70 11.88 0.63 -23.42
N HIS A 71 12.98 0.94 -24.13
CA HIS A 71 14.27 1.20 -23.50
C HIS A 71 14.21 2.42 -22.57
N ALA A 72 13.53 3.49 -23.00
CA ALA A 72 13.28 4.65 -22.14
C ALA A 72 12.42 4.28 -20.93
N GLY A 73 11.42 3.42 -21.11
CA GLY A 73 10.62 2.88 -20.01
C GLY A 73 11.43 2.08 -19.01
N ASP A 74 12.36 1.27 -19.46
CA ASP A 74 13.27 0.52 -18.59
C ASP A 74 14.16 1.46 -17.75
N LEU A 75 14.71 2.50 -18.36
CA LEU A 75 15.47 3.53 -17.65
C LEU A 75 14.61 4.28 -16.64
N ALA A 76 13.36 4.60 -17.02
CA ALA A 76 12.41 5.27 -16.15
C ALA A 76 12.06 4.42 -14.93
N LEU A 77 11.81 3.11 -15.10
CA LEU A 77 11.53 2.20 -13.99
C LEU A 77 12.70 2.09 -13.01
N GLY A 78 13.93 2.01 -13.50
CA GLY A 78 15.14 2.01 -12.66
C GLY A 78 15.30 3.31 -11.86
N ALA A 79 15.08 4.46 -12.53
CA ALA A 79 15.17 5.77 -11.91
C ALA A 79 14.07 5.97 -10.85
N VAL A 80 12.84 5.58 -11.15
CA VAL A 80 11.69 5.61 -10.21
C VAL A 80 11.93 4.70 -9.01
N ALA A 81 12.39 3.47 -9.21
CA ALA A 81 12.70 2.56 -8.10
C ALA A 81 13.76 3.16 -7.16
N THR A 82 14.78 3.81 -7.73
CA THR A 82 15.81 4.53 -6.97
C THR A 82 15.21 5.70 -6.19
N ALA A 83 14.31 6.47 -6.80
CA ALA A 83 13.62 7.58 -6.15
C ALA A 83 12.76 7.09 -4.97
N ILE A 84 11.97 6.04 -5.17
CA ILE A 84 11.17 5.44 -4.09
C ILE A 84 12.09 4.93 -2.97
N ARG A 85 13.15 4.19 -3.30
CA ARG A 85 14.12 3.65 -2.33
C ARG A 85 14.77 4.74 -1.49
N SER A 86 15.09 5.89 -2.07
CA SER A 86 15.67 7.04 -1.35
C SER A 86 14.67 7.71 -0.40
N GLY A 87 13.36 7.58 -0.67
CA GLY A 87 12.28 8.14 0.13
C GLY A 87 11.89 7.30 1.35
N ILE A 88 12.37 6.06 1.48
CA ILE A 88 12.03 5.13 2.55
C ILE A 88 13.29 4.65 3.30
N ARG A 89 13.12 3.99 4.45
CA ARG A 89 14.24 3.50 5.25
C ARG A 89 14.88 2.27 4.59
N SER A 90 16.16 1.98 4.91
CA SER A 90 16.82 0.74 4.47
C SER A 90 16.14 -0.53 5.00
N THR A 91 15.45 -0.43 6.13
CA THR A 91 14.69 -1.51 6.78
C THR A 91 13.28 -1.67 6.22
N ASP A 92 12.80 -0.75 5.37
CA ASP A 92 11.49 -0.83 4.74
C ASP A 92 11.60 -1.66 3.45
N GLU A 93 10.58 -2.44 3.16
CA GLU A 93 10.54 -3.30 1.99
C GLU A 93 10.04 -2.52 0.78
N LEU A 94 10.72 -2.70 -0.35
CA LEU A 94 10.30 -2.18 -1.65
C LEU A 94 10.29 -3.32 -2.66
N VAL A 95 9.13 -3.57 -3.23
CA VAL A 95 8.90 -4.66 -4.16
C VAL A 95 8.38 -4.12 -5.49
N ARG A 96 8.95 -4.56 -6.60
CA ARG A 96 8.32 -4.40 -7.91
C ARG A 96 7.22 -5.45 -8.07
N TYR A 97 5.98 -5.02 -7.88
CA TYR A 97 4.81 -5.88 -7.80
C TYR A 97 4.22 -6.23 -9.19
N GLY A 98 4.40 -5.35 -10.17
CA GLY A 98 3.91 -5.50 -11.55
C GLY A 98 4.81 -4.78 -12.55
N CYS A 99 4.30 -4.55 -13.76
CA CYS A 99 5.08 -3.89 -14.81
C CYS A 99 5.52 -2.48 -14.39
N ASP A 100 4.57 -1.71 -13.86
CA ASP A 100 4.64 -0.30 -13.48
C ASP A 100 4.20 -0.06 -12.03
N LYS A 101 4.05 -1.14 -11.25
CA LYS A 101 3.53 -1.11 -9.88
C LYS A 101 4.59 -1.51 -8.87
N PHE A 102 4.63 -0.76 -7.78
CA PHE A 102 5.48 -1.07 -6.63
C PHE A 102 4.63 -1.21 -5.37
N VAL A 103 5.11 -2.05 -4.45
CA VAL A 103 4.57 -2.18 -3.10
C VAL A 103 5.66 -1.78 -2.12
N VAL A 104 5.30 -0.95 -1.15
CA VAL A 104 6.16 -0.54 -0.04
C VAL A 104 5.55 -1.02 1.26
N VAL A 105 6.38 -1.62 2.13
CA VAL A 105 5.98 -2.01 3.49
C VAL A 105 6.92 -1.35 4.48
N MET A 106 6.38 -0.44 5.30
CA MET A 106 7.11 0.35 6.30
C MET A 106 6.78 -0.16 7.69
N SER A 107 7.67 -0.95 8.28
CA SER A 107 7.45 -1.56 9.59
C SER A 107 7.40 -0.52 10.71
N ASN A 108 6.41 -0.66 11.62
CA ASN A 108 6.25 0.15 12.82
C ASN A 108 6.30 1.68 12.57
N ILE A 109 5.72 2.15 11.46
CA ILE A 109 5.67 3.57 11.14
C ILE A 109 4.45 4.23 11.82
N PRO A 110 4.60 5.43 12.47
CA PRO A 110 3.46 6.22 12.95
C PRO A 110 2.58 6.71 11.79
N SER A 111 1.29 6.99 12.06
CA SER A 111 0.32 7.41 11.03
C SER A 111 0.77 8.64 10.25
N ASP A 112 1.08 9.73 10.98
CA ASP A 112 1.46 11.01 10.37
C ASP A 112 2.75 10.90 9.57
N ASP A 113 3.71 10.10 10.07
CA ASP A 113 4.96 9.83 9.36
C ASP A 113 4.72 9.00 8.09
N PHE A 114 3.77 8.07 8.11
CA PHE A 114 3.42 7.25 6.96
C PHE A 114 2.87 8.10 5.82
N THR A 115 1.80 8.87 6.08
CA THR A 115 1.19 9.75 5.08
C THR A 115 2.21 10.75 4.52
N ARG A 116 2.96 11.42 5.41
CA ARG A 116 4.02 12.35 4.99
C ARG A 116 5.07 11.66 4.10
N ARG A 117 5.47 10.44 4.43
CA ARG A 117 6.44 9.66 3.66
C ARG A 117 5.92 9.30 2.28
N LEU A 118 4.66 8.93 2.15
CA LEU A 118 4.04 8.65 0.85
C LEU A 118 4.01 9.89 -0.05
N HIS A 119 3.71 11.07 0.49
CA HIS A 119 3.81 12.31 -0.27
C HIS A 119 5.24 12.59 -0.73
N GLN A 120 6.24 12.41 0.15
CA GLN A 120 7.66 12.56 -0.22
C GLN A 120 8.07 11.59 -1.32
N VAL A 121 7.61 10.35 -1.29
CA VAL A 121 7.85 9.35 -2.34
C VAL A 121 7.20 9.79 -3.65
N SER A 122 5.95 10.25 -3.64
CA SER A 122 5.27 10.75 -4.84
C SER A 122 6.00 11.96 -5.45
N ASP A 123 6.45 12.90 -4.62
CA ASP A 123 7.22 14.07 -5.07
C ASP A 123 8.60 13.67 -5.62
N ALA A 124 9.28 12.69 -5.01
CA ALA A 124 10.53 12.16 -5.50
C ALA A 124 10.37 11.50 -6.87
N VAL A 125 9.30 10.73 -7.08
CA VAL A 125 8.96 10.16 -8.40
C VAL A 125 8.74 11.27 -9.43
N ARG A 126 7.96 12.29 -9.10
CA ARG A 126 7.69 13.44 -9.98
C ARG A 126 8.95 14.20 -10.35
N SER A 127 9.91 14.28 -9.44
CA SER A 127 11.18 14.99 -9.61
C SER A 127 12.28 14.13 -10.27
N THR A 128 11.95 12.88 -10.62
CA THR A 128 12.92 11.95 -11.21
C THR A 128 13.27 12.38 -12.63
N ILE A 129 14.57 12.48 -12.90
CA ILE A 129 15.11 12.76 -14.24
C ILE A 129 15.36 11.43 -14.94
N ILE A 130 14.76 11.27 -16.11
CA ILE A 130 14.95 10.08 -16.94
C ILE A 130 16.07 10.37 -17.94
N PRO A 131 17.18 9.61 -17.92
CA PRO A 131 18.31 9.86 -18.82
C PRO A 131 17.91 9.86 -20.30
N GLY A 132 18.26 10.94 -21.02
CA GLY A 132 17.89 11.14 -22.42
C GLY A 132 16.44 11.60 -22.66
N HIS A 133 15.66 11.76 -21.59
CA HIS A 133 14.25 12.23 -21.63
C HIS A 133 13.96 13.23 -20.50
N GLU A 134 14.88 14.15 -20.24
CA GLU A 134 14.87 15.09 -19.11
C GLU A 134 13.67 16.06 -19.14
N TYR A 135 13.02 16.19 -20.30
CA TYR A 135 11.83 17.01 -20.48
C TYR A 135 10.50 16.29 -20.16
N VAL A 136 10.57 14.99 -19.82
CA VAL A 136 9.39 14.21 -19.45
C VAL A 136 9.39 13.99 -17.95
N SER A 137 8.30 14.37 -17.30
CA SER A 137 8.07 14.06 -15.88
C SER A 137 7.04 12.94 -15.78
N LEU A 138 7.36 11.89 -15.04
CA LEU A 138 6.41 10.85 -14.65
C LEU A 138 5.81 11.18 -13.29
N THR A 139 4.53 10.89 -13.14
CA THR A 139 3.85 10.93 -11.84
C THR A 139 3.44 9.53 -11.43
N ALA A 140 3.12 9.36 -10.16
CA ALA A 140 2.60 8.11 -9.63
C ALA A 140 1.42 8.37 -8.71
N CYS A 141 0.36 7.59 -8.87
CA CYS A 141 -0.71 7.50 -7.89
C CYS A 141 -0.32 6.51 -6.79
N VAL A 142 -0.71 6.82 -5.56
CA VAL A 142 -0.38 6.02 -4.37
C VAL A 142 -1.63 5.78 -3.55
N GLY A 143 -1.87 4.51 -3.20
CA GLY A 143 -2.83 4.11 -2.20
C GLY A 143 -2.10 3.54 -0.98
N GLY A 144 -2.38 4.02 0.22
CA GLY A 144 -1.68 3.60 1.43
C GLY A 144 -2.60 3.33 2.60
N VAL A 145 -2.34 2.25 3.34
CA VAL A 145 -3.09 1.88 4.55
C VAL A 145 -2.15 1.47 5.68
N ARG A 146 -2.61 1.59 6.91
CA ARG A 146 -1.94 0.98 8.05
C ARG A 146 -2.58 -0.36 8.41
N ILE A 147 -1.73 -1.32 8.74
CA ILE A 147 -2.12 -2.65 9.24
C ILE A 147 -1.67 -2.79 10.70
N HIS A 148 -2.49 -3.48 11.50
CA HIS A 148 -2.28 -3.69 12.94
C HIS A 148 -2.47 -5.18 13.26
N GLY A 149 -1.45 -6.00 12.93
CA GLY A 149 -1.50 -7.45 13.12
C GLY A 149 -2.19 -8.23 12.00
N GLU A 150 -2.72 -7.54 10.98
CA GLU A 150 -3.20 -8.14 9.74
C GLU A 150 -2.03 -8.64 8.89
N THR A 151 -2.32 -9.44 7.87
CA THR A 151 -1.33 -9.84 6.87
C THR A 151 -0.99 -8.69 5.93
N VAL A 152 0.21 -8.71 5.38
CA VAL A 152 0.60 -7.73 4.35
C VAL A 152 -0.31 -7.82 3.13
N ASP A 153 -0.81 -9.02 2.77
CA ASP A 153 -1.73 -9.20 1.63
C ASP A 153 -3.07 -8.49 1.84
N GLU A 154 -3.63 -8.56 3.05
CA GLU A 154 -4.84 -7.80 3.42
C GLU A 154 -4.59 -6.29 3.30
N GLY A 155 -3.42 -5.82 3.74
CA GLY A 155 -2.99 -4.43 3.58
C GLY A 155 -2.85 -4.02 2.11
N VAL A 156 -2.22 -4.85 1.28
CA VAL A 156 -2.08 -4.60 -0.18
C VAL A 156 -3.43 -4.54 -0.86
N GLY A 157 -4.38 -5.41 -0.49
CA GLY A 157 -5.74 -5.38 -1.03
C GLY A 157 -6.45 -4.04 -0.76
N ARG A 158 -6.38 -3.54 0.49
CA ARG A 158 -6.96 -2.24 0.87
C ARG A 158 -6.21 -1.07 0.20
N ALA A 159 -4.89 -1.12 0.15
CA ALA A 159 -4.08 -0.11 -0.54
C ALA A 159 -4.42 -0.02 -2.03
N ALA A 160 -4.70 -1.15 -2.69
CA ALA A 160 -5.14 -1.18 -4.08
C ALA A 160 -6.51 -0.50 -4.30
N GLN A 161 -7.44 -0.61 -3.34
CA GLN A 161 -8.73 0.09 -3.40
C GLN A 161 -8.53 1.61 -3.30
N LEU A 162 -7.66 2.10 -2.38
CA LEU A 162 -7.33 3.52 -2.26
C LEU A 162 -6.56 4.03 -3.49
N LEU A 163 -5.68 3.22 -4.06
CA LEU A 163 -5.00 3.54 -5.32
C LEU A 163 -6.01 3.77 -6.46
N SER A 164 -7.08 2.99 -6.54
CA SER A 164 -8.14 3.19 -7.54
C SER A 164 -8.82 4.56 -7.38
N ARG A 165 -8.99 5.05 -6.14
CA ARG A 165 -9.48 6.42 -5.88
C ARG A 165 -8.44 7.47 -6.26
N ALA A 166 -7.17 7.24 -5.94
CA ALA A 166 -6.08 8.14 -6.30
C ALA A 166 -5.98 8.37 -7.82
N LYS A 167 -6.32 7.37 -8.63
CA LYS A 167 -6.28 7.45 -10.10
C LYS A 167 -7.31 8.38 -10.75
N ALA A 168 -8.23 8.96 -9.97
CA ALA A 168 -9.09 10.03 -10.46
C ALA A 168 -8.32 11.28 -10.90
N LYS A 169 -7.10 11.48 -10.35
CA LYS A 169 -6.19 12.58 -10.69
C LYS A 169 -4.75 12.11 -10.58
N ALA A 170 -3.98 12.22 -11.66
CA ALA A 170 -2.58 11.84 -11.70
C ALA A 170 -1.75 12.46 -10.56
N GLY A 171 -0.80 11.70 -10.04
CA GLY A 171 0.10 12.12 -8.97
C GLY A 171 -0.57 12.29 -7.60
N THR A 172 -1.71 11.64 -7.38
CA THR A 172 -2.45 11.72 -6.12
C THR A 172 -2.02 10.62 -5.15
N VAL A 173 -1.91 10.99 -3.87
CA VAL A 173 -1.73 10.07 -2.74
C VAL A 173 -3.05 10.02 -1.98
N VAL A 174 -3.57 8.81 -1.71
CA VAL A 174 -4.76 8.57 -0.88
C VAL A 174 -4.41 7.55 0.19
N THR A 175 -4.67 7.89 1.45
CA THR A 175 -4.41 7.03 2.60
C THR A 175 -5.71 6.75 3.37
N ASP A 176 -5.67 5.80 4.29
CA ASP A 176 -6.76 5.58 5.25
C ASP A 176 -6.95 6.77 6.19
N ALA A 177 -5.90 7.58 6.44
CA ALA A 177 -6.00 8.84 7.16
C ALA A 177 -6.84 9.89 6.40
N ASP A 178 -6.70 9.98 5.06
CA ASP A 178 -7.52 10.88 4.23
C ASP A 178 -9.00 10.48 4.25
N SER A 179 -9.28 9.19 4.41
CA SER A 179 -10.64 8.70 4.63
C SER A 179 -11.20 9.18 5.97
N ILE A 180 -10.37 9.25 7.01
CA ILE A 180 -10.75 9.77 8.33
C ILE A 180 -10.94 11.30 8.27
N GLU A 181 -10.07 12.04 7.56
CA GLU A 181 -10.24 13.49 7.38
C GLU A 181 -11.47 13.84 6.53
N ALA A 182 -11.83 13.01 5.55
CA ALA A 182 -13.10 13.15 4.82
C ALA A 182 -14.32 12.91 5.74
N PHE A 183 -14.16 12.12 6.81
CA PHE A 183 -15.18 11.93 7.86
C PHE A 183 -15.21 13.06 8.91
N GLN A 184 -14.11 13.84 9.07
CA GLN A 184 -14.07 15.06 9.88
C GLN A 184 -14.66 16.30 9.16
N SER A 185 -15.12 16.16 7.91
CA SER A 185 -15.98 17.15 7.29
C SER A 185 -17.26 17.28 8.13
N GLU A 186 -17.87 18.47 8.19
CA GLU A 186 -19.05 18.82 9.03
C GLU A 186 -20.26 17.89 8.87
N LYS A 187 -20.18 16.83 8.04
CA LYS A 187 -21.25 15.88 7.77
C LYS A 187 -21.22 14.73 8.77
N PRO A 188 -22.35 14.38 9.40
CA PRO A 188 -22.46 13.25 10.31
C PRO A 188 -22.11 11.92 9.60
N LEU A 189 -21.40 11.01 10.30
CA LEU A 189 -21.00 9.73 9.78
C LEU A 189 -22.12 8.70 9.96
N VAL A 190 -22.50 8.02 8.88
CA VAL A 190 -23.56 7.00 8.84
C VAL A 190 -22.98 5.69 8.33
N LEU A 191 -23.23 4.59 9.04
CA LEU A 191 -22.90 3.24 8.60
C LEU A 191 -24.15 2.56 8.03
N ILE A 192 -24.09 2.11 6.79
CA ILE A 192 -25.12 1.27 6.14
C ILE A 192 -24.66 -0.18 6.21
N VAL A 193 -25.52 -1.04 6.74
CA VAL A 193 -25.29 -2.49 6.83
C VAL A 193 -26.44 -3.21 6.12
N ASP A 194 -26.15 -3.80 4.97
CA ASP A 194 -27.13 -4.51 4.14
C ASP A 194 -26.38 -5.54 3.29
N ASP A 195 -26.89 -6.75 3.14
CA ASP A 195 -26.25 -7.80 2.33
C ASP A 195 -26.44 -7.57 0.83
N SER A 196 -27.42 -6.76 0.45
CA SER A 196 -27.70 -6.38 -0.94
C SER A 196 -26.83 -5.19 -1.39
N GLU A 197 -25.95 -5.42 -2.32
CA GLU A 197 -25.13 -4.36 -2.95
C GLU A 197 -26.00 -3.24 -3.55
N MET A 198 -27.15 -3.61 -4.16
CA MET A 198 -28.08 -2.66 -4.78
C MET A 198 -28.68 -1.71 -3.72
N ASN A 199 -29.07 -2.22 -2.56
CA ASN A 199 -29.61 -1.40 -1.48
C ASN A 199 -28.55 -0.44 -0.93
N ARG A 200 -27.31 -0.91 -0.72
CA ARG A 200 -26.21 -0.05 -0.28
C ARG A 200 -25.95 1.09 -1.25
N VAL A 201 -25.91 0.79 -2.56
CA VAL A 201 -25.72 1.81 -3.61
C VAL A 201 -26.86 2.84 -3.58
N ILE A 202 -28.11 2.41 -3.46
CA ILE A 202 -29.26 3.32 -3.42
C ILE A 202 -29.21 4.21 -2.17
N LEU A 203 -28.97 3.64 -1.00
CA LEU A 203 -28.89 4.39 0.25
C LEU A 203 -27.71 5.36 0.25
N ASN A 204 -26.56 4.95 -0.30
CA ASN A 204 -25.39 5.83 -0.44
C ASN A 204 -25.71 7.02 -1.35
N GLU A 205 -26.31 6.79 -2.53
CA GLU A 205 -26.73 7.88 -3.43
C GLU A 205 -27.71 8.86 -2.76
N MET A 206 -28.59 8.37 -1.91
CA MET A 206 -29.56 9.21 -1.17
C MET A 206 -28.92 10.04 -0.05
N LEU A 207 -27.86 9.53 0.58
CA LEU A 207 -27.29 10.12 1.78
C LEU A 207 -25.99 10.91 1.53
N LYS A 208 -25.26 10.66 0.46
CA LYS A 208 -23.92 11.24 0.20
C LYS A 208 -23.86 12.78 0.20
N ASP A 209 -24.98 13.44 -0.11
CA ASP A 209 -25.02 14.91 -0.15
C ASP A 209 -25.05 15.54 1.24
N GLU A 210 -25.58 14.84 2.24
CA GLU A 210 -25.75 15.34 3.62
C GLU A 210 -24.90 14.59 4.65
N TYR A 211 -24.48 13.36 4.35
CA TYR A 211 -23.79 12.45 5.26
C TYR A 211 -22.51 11.90 4.63
N CYS A 212 -21.55 11.54 5.49
CA CYS A 212 -20.47 10.65 5.12
C CYS A 212 -20.94 9.20 5.34
N VAL A 213 -20.82 8.35 4.32
CA VAL A 213 -21.39 7.00 4.35
C VAL A 213 -20.28 5.94 4.39
N LEU A 214 -20.38 5.04 5.38
CA LEU A 214 -19.67 3.76 5.43
C LEU A 214 -20.61 2.65 4.99
N GLU A 215 -20.08 1.61 4.36
CA GLU A 215 -20.85 0.46 3.91
C GLU A 215 -20.28 -0.84 4.47
N ALA A 216 -21.15 -1.72 4.98
CA ALA A 216 -20.83 -3.09 5.36
C ALA A 216 -21.81 -4.06 4.71
N ASP A 217 -21.32 -5.15 4.18
CA ASP A 217 -22.12 -6.19 3.52
C ASP A 217 -22.59 -7.30 4.46
N ASN A 218 -22.14 -7.26 5.71
CA ASN A 218 -22.53 -8.22 6.74
C ASN A 218 -22.27 -7.67 8.15
N GLY A 219 -22.87 -8.33 9.15
CA GLY A 219 -22.76 -7.90 10.55
C GLY A 219 -21.35 -7.96 11.11
N ARG A 220 -20.47 -8.83 10.61
CA ARG A 220 -19.06 -8.90 11.07
C ARG A 220 -18.26 -7.70 10.59
N ALA A 221 -18.39 -7.35 9.32
CA ALA A 221 -17.79 -6.13 8.77
C ALA A 221 -18.33 -4.88 9.48
N ALA A 222 -19.63 -4.87 9.81
CA ALA A 222 -20.23 -3.78 10.56
C ALA A 222 -19.63 -3.64 11.96
N LEU A 223 -19.44 -4.74 12.70
CA LEU A 223 -18.81 -4.70 14.02
C LEU A 223 -17.38 -4.20 13.98
N ASP A 224 -16.58 -4.64 12.99
CA ASP A 224 -15.22 -4.17 12.80
C ASP A 224 -15.18 -2.64 12.52
N MET A 225 -16.20 -2.11 11.83
CA MET A 225 -16.34 -0.67 11.60
C MET A 225 -16.82 0.08 12.86
N VAL A 226 -17.74 -0.49 13.63
CA VAL A 226 -18.17 0.10 14.91
C VAL A 226 -17.00 0.14 15.91
N ASP A 227 -16.19 -0.90 15.98
CA ASP A 227 -15.00 -0.92 16.84
C ASP A 227 -13.97 0.13 16.42
N ARG A 228 -13.91 0.45 15.11
CA ARG A 228 -12.97 1.42 14.56
C ARG A 228 -13.46 2.87 14.63
N TYR A 229 -14.74 3.11 14.42
CA TYR A 229 -15.34 4.43 14.22
C TYR A 229 -16.48 4.74 15.22
N GLY A 230 -16.70 3.92 16.23
CA GLY A 230 -17.87 3.97 17.10
C GLY A 230 -18.13 5.35 17.74
N ASP A 231 -17.07 6.03 18.16
CA ASP A 231 -17.16 7.38 18.76
C ASP A 231 -17.49 8.48 17.72
N GLU A 232 -17.30 8.21 16.44
CA GLU A 232 -17.54 9.14 15.32
C GLU A 232 -18.86 8.83 14.59
N LEU A 233 -19.41 7.60 14.75
CA LEU A 233 -20.64 7.19 14.12
C LEU A 233 -21.85 7.92 14.71
N SER A 234 -22.55 8.65 13.85
CA SER A 234 -23.80 9.34 14.22
C SER A 234 -25.03 8.44 14.08
N LEU A 235 -25.01 7.47 13.16
CA LEU A 235 -26.13 6.59 12.86
C LEU A 235 -25.63 5.28 12.23
N VAL A 236 -26.32 4.17 12.56
CA VAL A 236 -26.18 2.89 11.87
C VAL A 236 -27.53 2.53 11.26
N LEU A 237 -27.60 2.35 9.96
CA LEU A 237 -28.74 1.80 9.22
C LEU A 237 -28.48 0.31 9.02
N LEU A 238 -29.24 -0.52 9.69
CA LEU A 238 -29.08 -1.97 9.69
C LEU A 238 -30.31 -2.62 9.08
N ASP A 239 -30.13 -3.32 7.96
CA ASP A 239 -31.12 -4.29 7.46
C ASP A 239 -30.96 -5.63 8.20
N ILE A 240 -32.10 -6.28 8.55
CA ILE A 240 -32.13 -7.51 9.35
C ILE A 240 -32.67 -8.66 8.50
#